data_4aa01622df9ac2fac81cfa266973d26f
#
_entry.id   4aa01622df9ac2fac81cfa266973d26f
#
_cell.length_a   1.000
_cell.length_b   1.000
_cell.length_c   1.000
_cell.angle_alpha   90.00
_cell.angle_beta   90.00
_cell.angle_gamma   90.00
#
_symmetry.space_group_name_H-M   'P 1'
#
loop_
_entity.id
_entity.type
_entity.pdbx_description
1 polymer ?
#
loop_
_entity_poly.entity_id
_entity_poly.type
_entity_poly.pdbx_seq_one_letter_code
_entity_poly.pdbx_strand_id
1 'polypeptide(L)'
;MADGNHTTRATGPVLSRWAIAVLLVLALGGCGVGLVYPRLDTLGTWYVEGLVSLDDTQAAELERMLEARLDWHRDSELVRYATFLRGMSDSVQRRTDVGTWRDAARQAEVFWRDLGAGLAPVAVALGPTLTDAQVDELLRSLAEQDDEEWEEYADRTPEERIERRQKSWRRGIERYTGRLDASQRALVEARAAASNSAIPEWLEYRRAWRAELAATLRVRGDAAQFEPRITRLFAHPDDWWTPGYRAALERRRGELIELLVELDATMTPRQRAAAGREFASLAAELEALAKSGPGKRS
;
A
#
# COMPACT_ATOMS: atom_id res chain seq x y z
N MET A 1 26.65 -30.04 27.25
CA MET A 1 25.63 -29.10 27.68
C MET A 1 25.97 -27.76 27.01
N ALA A 2 25.31 -27.47 25.93
CA ALA A 2 25.41 -26.18 25.24
C ALA A 2 23.96 -25.84 24.80
N ASP A 3 23.36 -24.91 25.54
CA ASP A 3 22.01 -24.38 25.29
C ASP A 3 22.03 -23.53 24.04
N GLY A 4 21.36 -24.00 23.01
CA GLY A 4 21.05 -23.24 21.81
C GLY A 4 19.84 -22.33 22.06
N ASN A 5 20.08 -21.06 22.26
CA ASN A 5 19.04 -20.03 22.38
C ASN A 5 18.51 -19.71 20.99
N HIS A 6 17.46 -20.39 20.53
CA HIS A 6 16.71 -20.05 19.34
C HIS A 6 15.77 -18.88 19.66
N THR A 7 16.24 -17.66 19.40
CA THR A 7 15.36 -16.49 19.32
C THR A 7 14.45 -16.64 18.10
N THR A 8 13.22 -17.06 18.32
CA THR A 8 12.12 -17.03 17.35
C THR A 8 11.87 -15.58 16.93
N ARG A 9 12.44 -15.17 15.78
CA ARG A 9 12.01 -13.96 15.09
C ARG A 9 10.56 -14.16 14.64
N ALA A 10 9.68 -13.28 15.09
CA ALA A 10 8.29 -13.24 14.64
C ALA A 10 8.27 -12.76 13.17
N THR A 11 8.20 -13.71 12.23
CA THR A 11 8.05 -13.46 10.80
C THR A 11 6.60 -13.15 10.48
N GLY A 12 6.31 -11.92 10.11
CA GLY A 12 5.03 -11.50 9.55
C GLY A 12 5.25 -10.81 8.20
N PRO A 13 4.32 -10.88 7.25
CA PRO A 13 4.51 -10.50 5.83
C PRO A 13 4.84 -9.02 5.67
N VAL A 14 6.01 -8.69 5.10
CA VAL A 14 6.64 -7.37 5.21
C VAL A 14 6.27 -6.37 4.11
N LEU A 15 5.86 -6.79 2.91
CA LEU A 15 5.51 -5.87 1.81
C LEU A 15 4.01 -5.66 1.62
N SER A 16 3.22 -6.65 1.96
CA SER A 16 1.82 -6.39 2.25
C SER A 16 1.72 -5.44 3.45
N ARG A 17 2.74 -5.32 4.29
CA ARG A 17 2.76 -4.48 5.52
C ARG A 17 2.90 -2.99 5.24
N TRP A 18 3.53 -2.52 4.15
CA TRP A 18 3.56 -1.08 3.82
C TRP A 18 2.43 -0.66 2.87
N ALA A 19 2.11 -1.42 1.86
CA ALA A 19 0.82 -1.25 1.18
C ALA A 19 -0.35 -1.53 2.14
N ILE A 20 -0.18 -2.47 3.08
CA ILE A 20 -1.09 -2.71 4.19
C ILE A 20 -0.93 -1.65 5.28
N ALA A 21 0.23 -1.06 5.59
CA ALA A 21 0.30 0.02 6.57
C ALA A 21 -0.26 1.34 6.01
N VAL A 22 -0.08 1.68 4.76
CA VAL A 22 -0.77 2.80 4.11
C VAL A 22 -2.25 2.46 3.85
N LEU A 23 -2.58 1.22 3.47
CA LEU A 23 -3.96 0.72 3.44
C LEU A 23 -4.51 0.45 4.85
N LEU A 24 -3.72 0.07 5.85
CA LEU A 24 -4.13 -0.03 7.25
C LEU A 24 -4.27 1.33 7.90
N VAL A 25 -3.51 2.33 7.54
CA VAL A 25 -3.76 3.71 7.94
C VAL A 25 -5.07 4.20 7.31
N LEU A 26 -5.35 3.87 6.06
CA LEU A 26 -6.67 4.08 5.43
C LEU A 26 -7.72 3.06 5.90
N ALA A 27 -7.30 1.90 6.40
CA ALA A 27 -8.15 0.80 6.83
C ALA A 27 -8.44 0.74 8.35
N LEU A 28 -7.67 1.39 9.21
CA LEU A 28 -7.88 1.46 10.66
C LEU A 28 -8.77 2.66 11.04
N GLY A 29 -10.02 2.71 10.56
CA GLY A 29 -10.96 3.79 10.85
C GLY A 29 -10.93 4.35 12.26
N GLY A 30 -10.99 5.65 12.34
CA GLY A 30 -11.36 6.44 13.48
C GLY A 30 -10.19 6.84 14.39
N CYS A 31 -9.65 6.04 15.21
CA CYS A 31 -8.65 6.47 16.21
C CYS A 31 -7.20 6.12 15.84
N GLY A 32 -6.96 5.37 14.77
CA GLY A 32 -5.64 4.82 14.45
C GLY A 32 -4.76 5.69 13.56
N VAL A 33 -5.34 6.42 12.61
CA VAL A 33 -4.57 7.22 11.65
C VAL A 33 -3.80 8.33 12.37
N GLY A 34 -4.46 9.05 13.28
CA GLY A 34 -3.86 10.11 14.06
C GLY A 34 -2.70 9.67 14.98
N LEU A 35 -2.69 8.41 15.40
CA LEU A 35 -1.62 7.86 16.25
C LEU A 35 -0.42 7.34 15.46
N VAL A 36 -0.66 6.79 14.27
CA VAL A 36 0.38 6.17 13.44
C VAL A 36 1.06 7.17 12.53
N TYR A 37 0.29 8.09 11.93
CA TYR A 37 0.79 9.05 10.96
C TYR A 37 1.99 9.88 11.45
N PRO A 38 2.01 10.42 12.68
CA PRO A 38 3.16 11.20 13.19
C PRO A 38 4.44 10.40 13.43
N ARG A 39 4.38 9.06 13.27
CA ARG A 39 5.52 8.15 13.46
C ARG A 39 5.96 7.44 12.18
N LEU A 40 5.40 7.84 11.03
CA LEU A 40 5.72 7.20 9.75
C LEU A 40 7.16 7.44 9.31
N ASP A 41 7.79 8.54 9.72
CA ASP A 41 9.23 8.79 9.56
C ASP A 41 10.07 7.72 10.24
N THR A 42 9.87 7.54 11.54
CA THR A 42 10.58 6.54 12.35
C THR A 42 10.27 5.11 11.86
N LEU A 43 9.00 4.80 11.57
CA LEU A 43 8.62 3.49 11.02
C LEU A 43 9.23 3.24 9.63
N GLY A 44 9.33 4.30 8.81
CA GLY A 44 9.99 4.24 7.50
C GLY A 44 11.48 3.98 7.62
N THR A 45 12.14 4.67 8.57
CA THR A 45 13.57 4.43 8.87
C THR A 45 13.80 2.99 9.32
N TRP A 46 13.05 2.49 10.30
CA TRP A 46 13.16 1.09 10.76
C TRP A 46 12.90 0.07 9.65
N TYR A 47 11.98 0.38 8.72
CA TYR A 47 11.75 -0.49 7.59
C TYR A 47 12.98 -0.58 6.67
N VAL A 48 13.59 0.57 6.35
CA VAL A 48 14.79 0.60 5.50
C VAL A 48 15.97 -0.05 6.22
N GLU A 49 16.16 0.18 7.52
CA GLU A 49 17.17 -0.48 8.36
C GLU A 49 16.96 -2.01 8.44
N GLY A 50 15.72 -2.47 8.32
CA GLY A 50 15.41 -3.90 8.19
C GLY A 50 15.79 -4.52 6.85
N LEU A 51 16.07 -3.68 5.84
CA LEU A 51 16.50 -4.12 4.50
C LEU A 51 18.01 -3.97 4.29
N VAL A 52 18.63 -2.99 4.93
CA VAL A 52 20.04 -2.66 4.75
C VAL A 52 20.60 -2.05 6.03
N SER A 53 21.79 -2.49 6.44
CA SER A 53 22.50 -1.99 7.62
C SER A 53 23.07 -0.59 7.32
N LEU A 54 22.31 0.46 7.69
CA LEU A 54 22.75 1.85 7.57
C LEU A 54 23.73 2.20 8.69
N ASP A 55 24.70 3.09 8.41
CA ASP A 55 25.45 3.74 9.47
C ASP A 55 24.64 4.89 10.11
N ASP A 56 25.13 5.40 11.25
CA ASP A 56 24.43 6.44 12.03
C ASP A 56 24.15 7.71 11.21
N THR A 57 25.06 8.06 10.28
CA THR A 57 24.91 9.24 9.42
C THR A 57 23.83 9.02 8.36
N GLN A 58 23.85 7.85 7.72
CA GLN A 58 22.84 7.45 6.74
C GLN A 58 21.44 7.34 7.37
N ALA A 59 21.34 6.74 8.55
CA ALA A 59 20.08 6.59 9.29
C ALA A 59 19.50 7.95 9.69
N ALA A 60 20.31 8.85 10.26
CA ALA A 60 19.89 10.19 10.64
C ALA A 60 19.44 11.04 9.42
N GLU A 61 20.16 10.94 8.31
CA GLU A 61 19.79 11.65 7.08
C GLU A 61 18.51 11.09 6.47
N LEU A 62 18.32 9.76 6.47
CA LEU A 62 17.10 9.11 6.03
C LEU A 62 15.89 9.59 6.85
N GLU A 63 16.00 9.60 8.19
CA GLU A 63 14.93 10.06 9.08
C GLU A 63 14.55 11.52 8.76
N ARG A 64 15.54 12.39 8.63
CA ARG A 64 15.32 13.80 8.28
C ARG A 64 14.62 13.97 6.92
N MET A 65 15.01 13.17 5.92
CA MET A 65 14.38 13.20 4.59
C MET A 65 12.94 12.68 4.63
N LEU A 66 12.69 11.61 5.38
CA LEU A 66 11.35 11.06 5.55
C LEU A 66 10.44 12.04 6.29
N GLU A 67 10.93 12.73 7.33
CA GLU A 67 10.20 13.80 8.02
C GLU A 67 9.77 14.89 7.03
N ALA A 68 10.71 15.40 6.21
CA ALA A 68 10.40 16.41 5.20
C ALA A 68 9.38 15.91 4.14
N ARG A 69 9.41 14.61 3.80
CA ARG A 69 8.42 14.02 2.87
C ARG A 69 7.05 13.85 3.52
N LEU A 70 6.99 13.55 4.81
CA LEU A 70 5.74 13.51 5.55
C LEU A 70 5.10 14.88 5.69
N ASP A 71 5.89 15.92 5.89
CA ASP A 71 5.40 17.31 5.92
C ASP A 71 4.79 17.67 4.55
N TRP A 72 5.52 17.42 3.45
CA TRP A 72 4.97 17.60 2.11
C TRP A 72 3.69 16.80 1.88
N HIS A 73 3.67 15.51 2.26
CA HIS A 73 2.50 14.65 2.09
C HIS A 73 1.30 15.16 2.91
N ARG A 74 1.54 15.66 4.13
CA ARG A 74 0.52 16.26 4.98
C ARG A 74 -0.11 17.48 4.32
N ASP A 75 0.73 18.38 3.81
CA ASP A 75 0.31 19.68 3.31
C ASP A 75 -0.35 19.59 1.92
N SER A 76 0.06 18.64 1.10
CA SER A 76 -0.42 18.48 -0.29
C SER A 76 -1.38 17.32 -0.47
N GLU A 77 -1.01 16.11 -0.04
CA GLU A 77 -1.71 14.89 -0.42
C GLU A 77 -2.92 14.60 0.47
N LEU A 78 -2.81 14.82 1.80
CA LEU A 78 -3.93 14.54 2.70
C LEU A 78 -5.19 15.36 2.35
N VAL A 79 -5.02 16.58 1.89
CA VAL A 79 -6.15 17.44 1.45
C VAL A 79 -6.80 16.87 0.18
N ARG A 80 -6.00 16.35 -0.75
CA ARG A 80 -6.49 15.71 -1.98
C ARG A 80 -7.26 14.44 -1.66
N TYR A 81 -6.71 13.60 -0.75
CA TYR A 81 -7.37 12.38 -0.30
C TYR A 81 -8.68 12.68 0.43
N ALA A 82 -8.70 13.69 1.30
CA ALA A 82 -9.91 14.10 2.01
C ALA A 82 -11.00 14.58 1.03
N THR A 83 -10.63 15.38 0.03
CA THR A 83 -11.56 15.84 -1.01
C THR A 83 -12.15 14.67 -1.80
N PHE A 84 -11.32 13.70 -2.19
CA PHE A 84 -11.76 12.49 -2.87
C PHE A 84 -12.73 11.68 -2.00
N LEU A 85 -12.41 11.47 -0.71
CA LEU A 85 -13.26 10.72 0.22
C LEU A 85 -14.62 11.42 0.47
N ARG A 86 -14.66 12.74 0.49
CA ARG A 86 -15.93 13.48 0.55
C ARG A 86 -16.77 13.26 -0.70
N GLY A 87 -16.16 13.30 -1.89
CA GLY A 87 -16.85 12.95 -3.13
C GLY A 87 -17.40 11.52 -3.12
N MET A 88 -16.65 10.57 -2.57
CA MET A 88 -17.11 9.19 -2.39
C MET A 88 -18.26 9.10 -1.38
N SER A 89 -18.19 9.83 -0.24
CA SER A 89 -19.29 9.93 0.72
C SER A 89 -20.59 10.34 0.05
N ASP A 90 -20.56 11.39 -0.76
CA ASP A 90 -21.75 11.89 -1.47
C ASP A 90 -22.26 10.89 -2.51
N SER A 91 -21.36 10.21 -3.21
CA SER A 91 -21.70 9.25 -4.26
C SER A 91 -22.40 8.02 -3.70
N VAL A 92 -21.84 7.40 -2.63
CA VAL A 92 -22.43 6.16 -2.04
C VAL A 92 -23.76 6.40 -1.34
N GLN A 93 -24.03 7.61 -0.88
CA GLN A 93 -25.34 7.97 -0.29
C GLN A 93 -26.44 8.06 -1.34
N ARG A 94 -26.11 8.40 -2.58
CA ARG A 94 -27.06 8.43 -3.69
C ARG A 94 -27.23 7.02 -4.28
N ARG A 95 -26.52 6.70 -5.27
CA ARG A 95 -26.32 5.38 -5.88
C ARG A 95 -25.08 5.49 -6.73
N THR A 96 -24.28 4.46 -6.71
CA THR A 96 -23.07 4.38 -7.53
C THR A 96 -23.32 3.56 -8.79
N ASP A 97 -22.53 3.79 -9.80
CA ASP A 97 -22.50 3.06 -11.06
C ASP A 97 -21.07 2.61 -11.41
N VAL A 98 -20.93 1.93 -12.53
CA VAL A 98 -19.62 1.49 -13.04
C VAL A 98 -18.69 2.68 -13.28
N GLY A 99 -19.22 3.84 -13.73
CA GLY A 99 -18.42 5.05 -13.95
C GLY A 99 -17.80 5.56 -12.66
N THR A 100 -18.61 5.69 -11.61
CA THR A 100 -18.18 6.12 -10.27
C THR A 100 -17.00 5.27 -9.76
N TRP A 101 -17.10 3.95 -9.85
CA TRP A 101 -16.05 3.07 -9.34
C TRP A 101 -14.82 3.03 -10.24
N ARG A 102 -14.97 3.18 -11.56
CA ARG A 102 -13.82 3.33 -12.48
C ARG A 102 -13.05 4.61 -12.22
N ASP A 103 -13.76 5.72 -11.97
CA ASP A 103 -13.13 7.00 -11.64
C ASP A 103 -12.40 6.92 -10.30
N ALA A 104 -13.02 6.28 -9.31
CA ALA A 104 -12.39 6.04 -8.01
C ALA A 104 -11.10 5.20 -8.15
N ALA A 105 -11.13 4.14 -8.96
CA ALA A 105 -9.95 3.32 -9.20
C ALA A 105 -8.83 4.11 -9.91
N ARG A 106 -9.16 4.91 -10.94
CA ARG A 106 -8.19 5.78 -11.61
C ARG A 106 -7.57 6.81 -10.66
N GLN A 107 -8.40 7.41 -9.79
CA GLN A 107 -7.91 8.38 -8.82
C GLN A 107 -6.98 7.73 -7.79
N ALA A 108 -7.26 6.51 -7.34
CA ALA A 108 -6.37 5.75 -6.47
C ALA A 108 -5.02 5.45 -7.13
N GLU A 109 -4.98 5.17 -8.44
CA GLU A 109 -3.73 5.00 -9.19
C GLU A 109 -2.93 6.29 -9.29
N VAL A 110 -3.59 7.43 -9.47
CA VAL A 110 -2.92 8.74 -9.45
C VAL A 110 -2.28 8.97 -8.08
N PHE A 111 -3.01 8.75 -7.00
CA PHE A 111 -2.49 8.90 -5.64
C PHE A 111 -1.29 7.97 -5.37
N TRP A 112 -1.36 6.74 -5.84
CA TRP A 112 -0.26 5.77 -5.69
C TRP A 112 1.01 6.23 -6.44
N ARG A 113 0.85 6.73 -7.66
CA ARG A 113 1.95 7.26 -8.47
C ARG A 113 2.56 8.52 -7.83
N ASP A 114 1.72 9.44 -7.37
CA ASP A 114 2.15 10.68 -6.72
C ASP A 114 2.91 10.38 -5.42
N LEU A 115 2.48 9.38 -4.64
CA LEU A 115 3.18 8.90 -3.45
C LEU A 115 4.57 8.37 -3.81
N GLY A 116 4.68 7.52 -4.83
CA GLY A 116 5.96 7.02 -5.32
C GLY A 116 6.88 8.14 -5.78
N ALA A 117 6.37 9.07 -6.58
CA ALA A 117 7.12 10.25 -7.03
C ALA A 117 7.59 11.11 -5.84
N GLY A 118 6.75 11.25 -4.81
CA GLY A 118 7.08 11.95 -3.57
C GLY A 118 8.22 11.32 -2.78
N LEU A 119 8.41 10.00 -2.89
CA LEU A 119 9.50 9.26 -2.23
C LEU A 119 10.80 9.21 -3.07
N ALA A 120 10.73 9.47 -4.37
CA ALA A 120 11.91 9.44 -5.24
C ALA A 120 13.09 10.30 -4.74
N PRO A 121 12.91 11.53 -4.21
CA PRO A 121 14.01 12.34 -3.68
C PRO A 121 14.78 11.68 -2.53
N VAL A 122 14.12 10.84 -1.72
CA VAL A 122 14.78 10.07 -0.64
C VAL A 122 15.73 9.05 -1.26
N ALA A 123 15.29 8.31 -2.28
CA ALA A 123 16.11 7.33 -2.98
C ALA A 123 17.27 7.99 -3.77
N VAL A 124 17.03 9.17 -4.36
CA VAL A 124 18.07 9.98 -5.03
C VAL A 124 19.19 10.38 -4.05
N ALA A 125 18.82 10.82 -2.84
CA ALA A 125 19.79 11.26 -1.86
C ALA A 125 20.50 10.08 -1.15
N LEU A 126 19.77 9.05 -0.75
CA LEU A 126 20.34 7.89 -0.04
C LEU A 126 21.21 7.00 -0.94
N GLY A 127 20.77 6.75 -2.18
CA GLY A 127 21.42 5.80 -3.07
C GLY A 127 22.94 5.99 -3.26
N PRO A 128 23.43 7.22 -3.54
CA PRO A 128 24.86 7.48 -3.68
C PRO A 128 25.69 7.25 -2.41
N THR A 129 25.08 7.28 -1.22
CA THR A 129 25.77 7.07 0.07
C THR A 129 25.98 5.60 0.39
N LEU A 130 25.24 4.68 -0.27
CA LEU A 130 25.33 3.26 0.00
C LEU A 130 26.66 2.68 -0.53
N THR A 131 27.31 1.88 0.28
CA THR A 131 28.46 1.05 -0.13
C THR A 131 27.98 -0.11 -1.03
N ASP A 132 28.92 -0.75 -1.74
CA ASP A 132 28.57 -1.94 -2.54
C ASP A 132 28.00 -3.08 -1.67
N ALA A 133 28.56 -3.27 -0.46
CA ALA A 133 28.05 -4.27 0.48
C ALA A 133 26.60 -3.99 0.93
N GLN A 134 26.27 -2.72 1.18
CA GLN A 134 24.91 -2.31 1.51
C GLN A 134 23.95 -2.46 0.33
N VAL A 135 24.38 -2.21 -0.90
CA VAL A 135 23.57 -2.47 -2.10
C VAL A 135 23.27 -3.97 -2.24
N ASP A 136 24.29 -4.82 -2.07
CA ASP A 136 24.11 -6.28 -2.13
C ASP A 136 23.18 -6.79 -1.00
N GLU A 137 23.30 -6.24 0.20
CA GLU A 137 22.42 -6.53 1.34
C GLU A 137 20.97 -6.14 1.03
N LEU A 138 20.73 -4.92 0.56
CA LEU A 138 19.41 -4.42 0.18
C LEU A 138 18.74 -5.33 -0.87
N LEU A 139 19.46 -5.66 -1.93
CA LEU A 139 18.92 -6.48 -3.02
C LEU A 139 18.63 -7.91 -2.56
N ARG A 140 19.44 -8.47 -1.67
CA ARG A 140 19.22 -9.78 -1.04
C ARG A 140 17.98 -9.76 -0.15
N SER A 141 17.86 -8.78 0.75
CA SER A 141 16.71 -8.65 1.64
C SER A 141 15.40 -8.47 0.88
N LEU A 142 15.41 -7.73 -0.23
CA LEU A 142 14.24 -7.61 -1.11
C LEU A 142 13.91 -8.93 -1.83
N ALA A 143 14.92 -9.76 -2.16
CA ALA A 143 14.68 -11.08 -2.74
C ALA A 143 14.11 -12.06 -1.72
N GLU A 144 14.66 -12.08 -0.51
CA GLU A 144 14.18 -12.90 0.60
C GLU A 144 12.71 -12.60 0.93
N GLN A 145 12.32 -11.31 0.92
CA GLN A 145 10.89 -10.95 1.09
C GLN A 145 9.99 -11.48 -0.02
N ASP A 146 10.45 -11.49 -1.27
CA ASP A 146 9.68 -12.05 -2.38
C ASP A 146 9.55 -13.58 -2.25
N ASP A 147 10.59 -14.25 -1.76
CA ASP A 147 10.60 -15.69 -1.52
C ASP A 147 9.66 -16.07 -0.34
N GLU A 148 9.70 -15.30 0.77
CA GLU A 148 8.76 -15.48 1.90
C GLU A 148 7.30 -15.31 1.47
N GLU A 149 6.99 -14.30 0.64
CA GLU A 149 5.62 -14.09 0.13
C GLU A 149 5.18 -15.23 -0.79
N TRP A 150 6.12 -15.78 -1.59
CA TRP A 150 5.85 -16.96 -2.41
C TRP A 150 5.57 -18.19 -1.55
N GLU A 151 6.41 -18.46 -0.53
CA GLU A 151 6.23 -19.57 0.40
C GLU A 151 4.88 -19.47 1.11
N GLU A 152 4.55 -18.28 1.68
CA GLU A 152 3.25 -18.05 2.33
C GLU A 152 2.07 -18.29 1.37
N TYR A 153 2.23 -17.97 0.10
CA TYR A 153 1.21 -18.25 -0.91
C TYR A 153 1.13 -19.72 -1.29
N ALA A 154 2.29 -20.37 -1.49
CA ALA A 154 2.38 -21.75 -1.96
C ALA A 154 1.96 -22.78 -0.90
N ASP A 155 2.26 -22.50 0.37
CA ASP A 155 1.92 -23.38 1.50
C ASP A 155 0.41 -23.49 1.77
N ARG A 156 -0.39 -22.55 1.26
CA ARG A 156 -1.86 -22.62 1.40
C ARG A 156 -2.49 -23.45 0.30
N THR A 157 -3.45 -24.28 0.68
CA THR A 157 -4.30 -24.97 -0.30
C THR A 157 -5.15 -23.95 -1.09
N PRO A 158 -5.67 -24.32 -2.27
CA PRO A 158 -6.61 -23.48 -3.02
C PRO A 158 -7.82 -23.05 -2.17
N GLU A 159 -8.35 -23.96 -1.36
CA GLU A 159 -9.51 -23.73 -0.47
C GLU A 159 -9.19 -22.68 0.60
N GLU A 160 -8.04 -22.78 1.27
CA GLU A 160 -7.60 -21.81 2.27
C GLU A 160 -7.38 -20.42 1.66
N ARG A 161 -6.85 -20.36 0.42
CA ARG A 161 -6.72 -19.08 -0.30
C ARG A 161 -8.06 -18.45 -0.61
N ILE A 162 -9.06 -19.27 -1.00
CA ILE A 162 -10.44 -18.80 -1.24
C ILE A 162 -11.06 -18.30 0.06
N GLU A 163 -11.02 -19.07 1.14
CA GLU A 163 -11.58 -18.70 2.44
C GLU A 163 -10.99 -17.38 2.96
N ARG A 164 -9.66 -17.26 2.90
CA ARG A 164 -8.97 -16.03 3.32
C ARG A 164 -9.44 -14.81 2.50
N ARG A 165 -9.60 -14.97 1.19
CA ARG A 165 -10.09 -13.91 0.30
C ARG A 165 -11.54 -13.54 0.58
N GLN A 166 -12.42 -14.52 0.76
CA GLN A 166 -13.82 -14.30 1.15
C GLN A 166 -13.91 -13.52 2.46
N LYS A 167 -13.16 -13.93 3.48
CA LYS A 167 -13.09 -13.26 4.77
C LYS A 167 -12.55 -11.83 4.66
N SER A 168 -11.52 -11.60 3.86
CA SER A 168 -10.93 -10.28 3.63
C SER A 168 -11.91 -9.34 2.92
N TRP A 169 -12.53 -9.78 1.83
CA TRP A 169 -13.49 -8.96 1.09
C TRP A 169 -14.70 -8.61 1.93
N ARG A 170 -15.28 -9.59 2.62
CA ARG A 170 -16.41 -9.36 3.51
C ARG A 170 -16.08 -8.34 4.60
N ARG A 171 -14.97 -8.49 5.31
CA ARG A 171 -14.54 -7.54 6.34
C ARG A 171 -14.30 -6.13 5.79
N GLY A 172 -13.66 -6.03 4.65
CA GLY A 172 -13.42 -4.76 3.97
C GLY A 172 -14.73 -4.02 3.65
N ILE A 173 -15.72 -4.73 3.13
CA ILE A 173 -17.01 -4.15 2.78
C ILE A 173 -17.83 -3.83 4.04
N GLU A 174 -17.95 -4.78 5.00
CA GLU A 174 -18.71 -4.60 6.25
C GLU A 174 -18.20 -3.44 7.10
N ARG A 175 -16.94 -3.10 6.99
CA ARG A 175 -16.37 -1.92 7.63
C ARG A 175 -17.09 -0.63 7.21
N TYR A 176 -17.36 -0.48 5.91
CA TYR A 176 -18.03 0.72 5.39
C TYR A 176 -19.56 0.62 5.49
N THR A 177 -20.12 -0.51 5.14
CA THR A 177 -21.57 -0.67 5.04
C THR A 177 -22.23 -1.08 6.35
N GLY A 178 -21.43 -1.51 7.35
CA GLY A 178 -21.93 -2.29 8.47
C GLY A 178 -22.28 -3.72 8.03
N ARG A 179 -23.01 -4.45 8.86
CA ARG A 179 -23.32 -5.87 8.65
C ARG A 179 -24.06 -6.11 7.35
N LEU A 180 -23.56 -7.04 6.55
CA LEU A 180 -24.22 -7.55 5.35
C LEU A 180 -25.34 -8.53 5.72
N ASP A 181 -26.43 -8.54 4.95
CA ASP A 181 -27.44 -9.60 5.03
C ASP A 181 -26.97 -10.91 4.41
N ALA A 182 -27.79 -11.96 4.45
CA ALA A 182 -27.40 -13.28 3.96
C ALA A 182 -27.14 -13.29 2.44
N SER A 183 -27.95 -12.56 1.67
CA SER A 183 -27.82 -12.50 0.21
C SER A 183 -26.58 -11.70 -0.23
N GLN A 184 -26.33 -10.58 0.43
CA GLN A 184 -25.14 -9.76 0.21
C GLN A 184 -23.85 -10.51 0.57
N ARG A 185 -23.85 -11.27 1.68
CA ARG A 185 -22.70 -12.13 2.04
C ARG A 185 -22.46 -13.20 1.01
N ALA A 186 -23.51 -13.91 0.57
CA ALA A 186 -23.41 -14.93 -0.46
C ALA A 186 -22.85 -14.37 -1.77
N LEU A 187 -23.25 -13.16 -2.18
CA LEU A 187 -22.71 -12.46 -3.34
C LEU A 187 -21.21 -12.20 -3.18
N VAL A 188 -20.79 -11.59 -2.07
CA VAL A 188 -19.38 -11.27 -1.80
C VAL A 188 -18.53 -12.55 -1.78
N GLU A 189 -19.01 -13.60 -1.11
CA GLU A 189 -18.30 -14.87 -0.99
C GLU A 189 -18.17 -15.59 -2.34
N ALA A 190 -19.23 -15.58 -3.16
CA ALA A 190 -19.19 -16.15 -4.51
C ALA A 190 -18.22 -15.40 -5.43
N ARG A 191 -18.26 -14.07 -5.45
CA ARG A 191 -17.34 -13.24 -6.25
C ARG A 191 -15.89 -13.41 -5.78
N ALA A 192 -15.65 -13.43 -4.48
CA ALA A 192 -14.33 -13.68 -3.92
C ALA A 192 -13.80 -15.09 -4.23
N ALA A 193 -14.65 -16.11 -4.26
CA ALA A 193 -14.26 -17.47 -4.64
C ALA A 193 -13.89 -17.57 -6.14
N ALA A 194 -14.61 -16.86 -7.00
CA ALA A 194 -14.35 -16.85 -8.44
C ALA A 194 -13.10 -16.04 -8.83
N SER A 195 -12.68 -15.09 -7.99
CA SER A 195 -11.49 -14.26 -8.26
C SER A 195 -10.20 -15.05 -8.06
N ASN A 196 -9.20 -14.78 -8.90
CA ASN A 196 -7.86 -15.37 -8.78
C ASN A 196 -6.90 -14.44 -8.00
N SER A 197 -5.92 -15.05 -7.35
CA SER A 197 -4.79 -14.30 -6.79
C SER A 197 -3.96 -13.69 -7.91
N ALA A 198 -3.35 -12.54 -7.65
CA ALA A 198 -2.36 -11.92 -8.52
C ALA A 198 -0.93 -12.03 -7.94
N ILE A 199 -0.73 -12.87 -6.91
CA ILE A 199 0.58 -13.01 -6.25
C ILE A 199 1.66 -13.51 -7.21
N PRO A 200 1.44 -14.56 -8.04
CA PRO A 200 2.45 -15.03 -8.99
C PRO A 200 2.91 -13.93 -9.96
N GLU A 201 1.95 -13.24 -10.59
CA GLU A 201 2.22 -12.19 -11.56
C GLU A 201 2.83 -10.94 -10.89
N TRP A 202 2.42 -10.64 -9.66
CA TRP A 202 2.99 -9.57 -8.86
C TRP A 202 4.46 -9.86 -8.50
N LEU A 203 4.83 -11.07 -8.16
CA LEU A 203 6.21 -11.46 -7.90
C LEU A 203 7.09 -11.40 -9.16
N GLU A 204 6.53 -11.71 -10.34
CA GLU A 204 7.24 -11.49 -11.61
C GLU A 204 7.55 -10.00 -11.84
N TYR A 205 6.57 -9.13 -11.62
CA TYR A 205 6.79 -7.68 -11.65
C TYR A 205 7.85 -7.24 -10.64
N ARG A 206 7.80 -7.73 -9.41
CA ARG A 206 8.76 -7.44 -8.35
C ARG A 206 10.19 -7.80 -8.76
N ARG A 207 10.38 -8.94 -9.40
CA ARG A 207 11.69 -9.37 -9.94
C ARG A 207 12.18 -8.42 -11.03
N ALA A 208 11.32 -8.00 -11.95
CA ALA A 208 11.66 -7.05 -13.01
C ALA A 208 12.04 -5.67 -12.42
N TRP A 209 11.25 -5.16 -11.48
CA TRP A 209 11.52 -3.92 -10.77
C TRP A 209 12.84 -3.97 -9.99
N ARG A 210 13.11 -5.05 -9.27
CA ARG A 210 14.36 -5.26 -8.52
C ARG A 210 15.58 -5.37 -9.44
N ALA A 211 15.44 -5.98 -10.61
CA ALA A 211 16.52 -6.04 -11.59
C ALA A 211 16.90 -4.64 -12.10
N GLU A 212 15.91 -3.77 -12.35
CA GLU A 212 16.16 -2.38 -12.72
C GLU A 212 16.75 -1.57 -11.55
N LEU A 213 16.27 -1.78 -10.31
CA LEU A 213 16.87 -1.18 -9.13
C LEU A 213 18.35 -1.54 -9.01
N ALA A 214 18.70 -2.82 -9.19
CA ALA A 214 20.08 -3.28 -9.17
C ALA A 214 20.93 -2.62 -10.28
N ALA A 215 20.39 -2.50 -11.49
CA ALA A 215 21.08 -1.83 -12.60
C ALA A 215 21.27 -0.32 -12.33
N THR A 216 20.27 0.31 -11.71
CA THR A 216 20.31 1.73 -11.35
C THR A 216 21.32 2.00 -10.24
N LEU A 217 21.35 1.17 -9.18
CA LEU A 217 22.30 1.31 -8.07
C LEU A 217 23.76 1.07 -8.48
N ARG A 218 24.03 0.32 -9.55
CA ARG A 218 25.40 0.16 -10.09
C ARG A 218 25.99 1.46 -10.62
N VAL A 219 25.16 2.39 -11.07
CA VAL A 219 25.58 3.69 -11.61
C VAL A 219 25.37 4.84 -10.62
N ARG A 220 25.14 4.54 -9.33
CA ARG A 220 24.84 5.54 -8.28
C ARG A 220 25.93 6.58 -8.04
N GLY A 221 27.19 6.30 -8.45
CA GLY A 221 28.30 7.26 -8.43
C GLY A 221 28.26 8.29 -9.56
N ASP A 222 27.42 8.11 -10.57
CA ASP A 222 27.21 9.03 -11.70
C ASP A 222 25.80 9.63 -11.59
N ALA A 223 25.70 10.82 -11.00
CA ALA A 223 24.41 11.49 -10.77
C ALA A 223 23.60 11.68 -12.05
N ALA A 224 24.25 11.96 -13.18
CA ALA A 224 23.58 12.18 -14.47
C ALA A 224 22.85 10.92 -14.99
N GLN A 225 23.36 9.74 -14.65
CA GLN A 225 22.72 8.46 -14.98
C GLN A 225 21.78 7.98 -13.88
N PHE A 226 22.15 8.14 -12.62
CA PHE A 226 21.42 7.60 -11.48
C PHE A 226 20.11 8.32 -11.21
N GLU A 227 20.13 9.66 -11.07
CA GLU A 227 18.95 10.44 -10.66
C GLU A 227 17.72 10.23 -11.55
N PRO A 228 17.82 10.31 -12.89
CA PRO A 228 16.66 10.10 -13.74
C PRO A 228 16.13 8.66 -13.68
N ARG A 229 17.01 7.66 -13.53
CA ARG A 229 16.61 6.25 -13.46
C ARG A 229 15.90 5.92 -12.15
N ILE A 230 16.47 6.33 -11.01
CA ILE A 230 15.86 6.07 -9.71
C ILE A 230 14.55 6.84 -9.56
N THR A 231 14.48 8.08 -10.05
CA THR A 231 13.23 8.86 -10.07
C THR A 231 12.16 8.16 -10.87
N ARG A 232 12.47 7.68 -12.07
CA ARG A 232 11.53 6.94 -12.92
C ARG A 232 11.05 5.64 -12.24
N LEU A 233 11.95 4.92 -11.56
CA LEU A 233 11.64 3.67 -10.87
C LEU A 233 10.58 3.85 -9.78
N PHE A 234 10.59 5.00 -9.10
CA PHE A 234 9.62 5.34 -8.07
C PHE A 234 8.36 6.01 -8.62
N ALA A 235 8.49 6.93 -9.57
CA ALA A 235 7.37 7.69 -10.11
C ALA A 235 6.53 6.91 -11.13
N HIS A 236 7.13 5.95 -11.83
CA HIS A 236 6.50 5.18 -12.90
C HIS A 236 6.71 3.67 -12.72
N PRO A 237 6.27 3.07 -11.60
CA PRO A 237 6.46 1.63 -11.35
C PRO A 237 5.75 0.76 -12.39
N ASP A 238 4.75 1.29 -13.08
CA ASP A 238 4.00 0.66 -14.16
C ASP A 238 4.83 0.41 -15.44
N ASP A 239 5.98 1.06 -15.60
CA ASP A 239 6.91 0.79 -16.71
C ASP A 239 7.50 -0.63 -16.64
N TRP A 240 7.58 -1.20 -15.43
CA TRP A 240 8.10 -2.56 -15.18
C TRP A 240 7.00 -3.61 -14.99
N TRP A 241 5.73 -3.24 -15.12
CA TRP A 241 4.65 -4.22 -15.05
C TRP A 241 4.77 -5.22 -16.21
N THR A 242 4.90 -6.49 -15.88
CA THR A 242 4.84 -7.55 -16.87
C THR A 242 3.45 -7.59 -17.51
N PRO A 243 3.32 -8.09 -18.75
CA PRO A 243 2.02 -8.27 -19.38
C PRO A 243 1.06 -9.10 -18.51
N GLY A 244 1.56 -10.14 -17.84
CA GLY A 244 0.78 -10.97 -16.90
C GLY A 244 0.25 -10.16 -15.72
N TYR A 245 1.11 -9.37 -15.07
CA TYR A 245 0.70 -8.55 -13.93
C TYR A 245 -0.31 -7.45 -14.33
N ARG A 246 -0.11 -6.80 -15.47
CA ARG A 246 -1.05 -5.81 -16.02
C ARG A 246 -2.43 -6.44 -16.24
N ALA A 247 -2.48 -7.59 -16.88
CA ALA A 247 -3.73 -8.31 -17.12
C ALA A 247 -4.40 -8.76 -15.80
N ALA A 248 -3.62 -9.19 -14.82
CA ALA A 248 -4.13 -9.58 -13.49
C ALA A 248 -4.74 -8.39 -12.74
N LEU A 249 -4.10 -7.21 -12.80
CA LEU A 249 -4.63 -5.97 -12.20
C LEU A 249 -5.94 -5.53 -12.86
N GLU A 250 -5.99 -5.51 -14.20
CA GLU A 250 -7.19 -5.13 -14.94
C GLU A 250 -8.36 -6.07 -14.64
N ARG A 251 -8.11 -7.37 -14.64
CA ARG A 251 -9.12 -8.39 -14.27
C ARG A 251 -9.64 -8.15 -12.86
N ARG A 252 -8.76 -8.04 -11.86
CA ARG A 252 -9.16 -7.82 -10.45
C ARG A 252 -9.91 -6.51 -10.25
N ARG A 253 -9.51 -5.45 -10.95
CA ARG A 253 -10.24 -4.18 -10.96
C ARG A 253 -11.65 -4.36 -11.50
N GLY A 254 -11.80 -5.04 -12.65
CA GLY A 254 -13.11 -5.34 -13.22
C GLY A 254 -14.00 -6.13 -12.26
N GLU A 255 -13.48 -7.23 -11.70
CA GLU A 255 -14.18 -8.07 -10.72
C GLU A 255 -14.65 -7.28 -9.48
N LEU A 256 -13.79 -6.41 -8.96
CA LEU A 256 -14.14 -5.57 -7.80
C LEU A 256 -15.20 -4.54 -8.15
N ILE A 257 -15.10 -3.86 -9.29
CA ILE A 257 -16.09 -2.88 -9.75
C ILE A 257 -17.45 -3.54 -9.95
N GLU A 258 -17.51 -4.70 -10.59
CA GLU A 258 -18.74 -5.48 -10.77
C GLU A 258 -19.38 -5.82 -9.42
N LEU A 259 -18.59 -6.35 -8.47
CA LEU A 259 -19.06 -6.65 -7.13
C LEU A 259 -19.63 -5.41 -6.43
N LEU A 260 -18.92 -4.27 -6.48
CA LEU A 260 -19.36 -3.04 -5.81
C LEU A 260 -20.66 -2.50 -6.41
N VAL A 261 -20.85 -2.59 -7.73
CA VAL A 261 -22.09 -2.19 -8.41
C VAL A 261 -23.25 -3.12 -8.05
N GLU A 262 -23.03 -4.43 -8.06
CA GLU A 262 -24.06 -5.41 -7.67
C GLU A 262 -24.45 -5.26 -6.20
N LEU A 263 -23.48 -5.03 -5.34
CA LEU A 263 -23.72 -4.80 -3.91
C LEU A 263 -24.49 -3.50 -3.70
N ASP A 264 -24.10 -2.41 -4.40
CA ASP A 264 -24.79 -1.12 -4.33
C ASP A 264 -26.29 -1.26 -4.67
N ALA A 265 -26.64 -2.08 -5.65
CA ALA A 265 -28.03 -2.32 -6.04
C ALA A 265 -28.89 -2.91 -4.91
N THR A 266 -28.28 -3.62 -3.95
CA THR A 266 -28.94 -4.29 -2.82
C THR A 266 -28.81 -3.55 -1.49
N MET A 267 -28.00 -2.47 -1.43
CA MET A 267 -27.79 -1.72 -0.19
C MET A 267 -29.05 -1.06 0.32
N THR A 268 -29.30 -1.26 1.60
CA THR A 268 -30.36 -0.57 2.34
C THR A 268 -30.01 0.91 2.57
N PRO A 269 -31.01 1.79 2.81
CA PRO A 269 -30.74 3.19 3.18
C PRO A 269 -29.81 3.32 4.40
N ARG A 270 -29.91 2.39 5.37
CA ARG A 270 -29.05 2.36 6.55
C ARG A 270 -27.59 2.05 6.19
N GLN A 271 -27.35 1.10 5.28
CA GLN A 271 -26.01 0.74 4.81
C GLN A 271 -25.39 1.88 4.01
N ARG A 272 -26.16 2.55 3.12
CA ARG A 272 -25.69 3.73 2.38
C ARG A 272 -25.28 4.86 3.32
N ALA A 273 -26.11 5.15 4.30
CA ALA A 273 -25.82 6.17 5.30
C ALA A 273 -24.59 5.79 6.14
N ALA A 274 -24.37 4.50 6.43
CA ALA A 274 -23.17 4.03 7.13
C ALA A 274 -21.92 4.24 6.26
N ALA A 275 -21.97 3.83 5.00
CA ALA A 275 -20.84 4.00 4.07
C ALA A 275 -20.49 5.49 3.87
N GLY A 276 -21.48 6.35 3.69
CA GLY A 276 -21.27 7.78 3.57
C GLY A 276 -20.62 8.38 4.83
N ARG A 277 -21.08 7.99 6.01
CA ARG A 277 -20.47 8.46 7.28
C ARG A 277 -19.03 7.99 7.43
N GLU A 278 -18.71 6.75 7.06
CA GLU A 278 -17.34 6.22 7.15
C GLU A 278 -16.39 6.99 6.25
N PHE A 279 -16.75 7.22 4.98
CA PHE A 279 -15.96 8.06 4.07
C PHE A 279 -15.82 9.50 4.58
N ALA A 280 -16.90 10.10 5.11
CA ALA A 280 -16.84 11.45 5.66
C ALA A 280 -15.97 11.53 6.93
N SER A 281 -15.99 10.52 7.78
CA SER A 281 -15.15 10.41 8.98
C SER A 281 -13.68 10.35 8.60
N LEU A 282 -13.31 9.46 7.66
CA LEU A 282 -11.95 9.37 7.16
C LEU A 282 -11.48 10.70 6.54
N ALA A 283 -12.32 11.37 5.77
CA ALA A 283 -12.00 12.67 5.20
C ALA A 283 -11.72 13.71 6.30
N ALA A 284 -12.57 13.74 7.34
CA ALA A 284 -12.40 14.68 8.46
C ALA A 284 -11.11 14.42 9.26
N GLU A 285 -10.72 13.15 9.43
CA GLU A 285 -9.47 12.78 10.08
C GLU A 285 -8.26 13.23 9.26
N LEU A 286 -8.25 13.02 7.93
CA LEU A 286 -7.18 13.50 7.07
C LEU A 286 -7.09 15.02 7.05
N GLU A 287 -8.23 15.73 7.04
CA GLU A 287 -8.27 17.20 7.16
C GLU A 287 -7.72 17.68 8.51
N ALA A 288 -8.01 16.97 9.60
CA ALA A 288 -7.47 17.29 10.92
C ALA A 288 -5.95 17.08 10.96
N LEU A 289 -5.45 16.00 10.37
CA LEU A 289 -4.01 15.76 10.24
C LEU A 289 -3.32 16.80 9.36
N ALA A 290 -3.93 17.20 8.25
CA ALA A 290 -3.40 18.25 7.38
C ALA A 290 -3.29 19.62 8.11
N LYS A 291 -4.17 19.86 9.07
CA LYS A 291 -4.15 21.10 9.89
C LYS A 291 -3.24 21.01 11.12
N SER A 292 -2.91 19.81 11.59
CA SER A 292 -1.95 19.63 12.67
C SER A 292 -0.56 19.90 12.10
N GLY A 293 0.02 21.06 12.41
CA GLY A 293 1.35 21.46 11.93
C GLY A 293 2.44 20.44 12.29
N PRO A 294 3.69 20.61 11.79
CA PRO A 294 4.80 19.72 12.03
C PRO A 294 4.91 19.39 13.52
N GLY A 295 5.00 18.09 13.82
CA GLY A 295 4.68 17.51 15.10
C GLY A 295 5.18 18.26 16.31
N LYS A 296 4.26 18.68 17.18
CA LYS A 296 4.57 18.86 18.59
C LYS A 296 4.88 17.48 19.14
N ARG A 297 6.16 17.09 19.11
CA ARG A 297 6.66 15.95 19.90
C ARG A 297 6.49 16.34 21.36
N SER A 298 5.52 15.76 22.05
CA SER A 298 5.40 15.80 23.50
C SER A 298 6.12 14.59 24.09
#